data_dc18714d9789eece63616547839b4923
#
_entry.id   dc18714d9789eece63616547839b4923
#
_cell.length_a   1.000
_cell.length_b   1.000
_cell.length_c   1.000
_cell.angle_alpha   90.00
_cell.angle_beta   90.00
_cell.angle_gamma   90.00
#
_symmetry.space_group_name_H-M   'P 1'
#
loop_
_entity.id
_entity.type
_entity.pdbx_description
1 polymer ?
#
loop_
_entity_poly.entity_id
_entity_poly.type
_entity_poly.pdbx_seq_one_letter_code
_entity_poly.pdbx_strand_id
1 'polypeptide(L)'
;VPTLTDGAGTFILKLPHMESDDLLFDIRISKQGMEIVNLKEVEQWVASGDILYKVVLCPKGYIEQSRRKFYNIGKSYYQREYERKLQELRVTRELQQADIATFEQEMSQLSQEYDKRMKLLDYYADKFARINKDELSAMERQAMALVEKGDIDGAIHIYEASGIVEQFSNKMAQRDSLQQSLQTTRRLIKQQ
;
A
#
# COMPACT_ATOMS: atom_id res chain seq x y z
N VAL A 1 -26.42 -1.96 14.11
CA VAL A 1 -27.52 -2.64 13.40
C VAL A 1 -26.98 -3.04 12.03
N PRO A 2 -27.05 -4.32 11.63
CA PRO A 2 -26.64 -4.72 10.31
C PRO A 2 -27.54 -4.08 9.24
N THR A 3 -26.91 -3.58 8.19
CA THR A 3 -27.59 -3.01 7.02
C THR A 3 -27.25 -3.84 5.79
N LEU A 4 -28.25 -4.14 4.96
CA LEU A 4 -28.05 -4.82 3.68
C LEU A 4 -27.99 -3.79 2.55
N THR A 5 -27.20 -4.08 1.53
CA THR A 5 -27.21 -3.30 0.29
C THR A 5 -28.48 -3.61 -0.51
N ASP A 6 -29.00 -2.63 -1.22
CA ASP A 6 -30.04 -2.82 -2.23
C ASP A 6 -29.51 -3.51 -3.50
N GLY A 7 -30.35 -3.69 -4.50
CA GLY A 7 -29.98 -4.30 -5.78
C GLY A 7 -28.96 -3.50 -6.60
N ALA A 8 -28.79 -2.20 -6.32
CA ALA A 8 -27.79 -1.34 -6.92
C ALA A 8 -26.46 -1.30 -6.13
N GLY A 9 -26.40 -2.03 -5.01
CA GLY A 9 -25.24 -2.04 -4.13
C GLY A 9 -25.14 -0.84 -3.18
N THR A 10 -26.22 -0.05 -3.07
CA THR A 10 -26.29 1.11 -2.17
C THR A 10 -26.69 0.66 -0.77
N PHE A 11 -26.10 1.26 0.26
CA PHE A 11 -26.50 1.05 1.65
C PHE A 11 -26.61 2.38 2.38
N ILE A 12 -27.50 2.42 3.39
CA ILE A 12 -27.67 3.57 4.27
C ILE A 12 -27.46 3.11 5.71
N LEU A 13 -26.46 3.66 6.38
CA LEU A 13 -26.23 3.45 7.78
C LEU A 13 -26.98 4.52 8.58
N LYS A 14 -27.97 4.10 9.37
CA LYS A 14 -28.63 4.99 10.33
C LYS A 14 -27.87 4.91 11.65
N LEU A 15 -27.17 5.97 11.97
CA LEU A 15 -26.44 6.08 13.22
C LEU A 15 -27.34 6.73 14.29
N PRO A 16 -27.24 6.34 15.58
CA PRO A 16 -27.92 7.05 16.65
C PRO A 16 -27.43 8.51 16.68
N HIS A 17 -28.29 9.42 17.10
CA HIS A 17 -27.94 10.84 17.20
C HIS A 17 -26.69 11.00 18.10
N MET A 18 -25.65 11.58 17.54
CA MET A 18 -24.37 11.77 18.21
C MET A 18 -24.04 13.25 18.24
N GLU A 19 -23.61 13.73 19.39
CA GLU A 19 -23.33 15.17 19.63
C GLU A 19 -21.98 15.64 19.01
N SER A 20 -21.24 14.75 18.35
CA SER A 20 -19.91 15.06 17.79
C SER A 20 -19.77 14.47 16.37
N ASP A 21 -19.43 15.33 15.43
CA ASP A 21 -19.24 14.99 14.00
C ASP A 21 -17.98 14.16 13.70
N ASP A 22 -17.12 13.92 14.71
CA ASP A 22 -15.78 13.32 14.51
C ASP A 22 -15.66 11.89 15.06
N LEU A 23 -16.72 11.10 15.09
CA LEU A 23 -16.66 9.74 15.61
C LEU A 23 -16.19 8.73 14.55
N LEU A 24 -15.06 8.09 14.85
CA LEU A 24 -14.57 6.92 14.12
C LEU A 24 -15.48 5.72 14.43
N PHE A 25 -15.94 5.05 13.39
CA PHE A 25 -16.78 3.84 13.50
C PHE A 25 -15.96 2.58 13.19
N ASP A 26 -16.21 1.53 13.96
CA ASP A 26 -15.82 0.18 13.58
C ASP A 26 -16.91 -0.41 12.68
N ILE A 27 -16.73 -0.23 11.37
CA ILE A 27 -17.66 -0.74 10.37
C ILE A 27 -17.13 -2.09 9.87
N ARG A 28 -17.93 -3.13 10.03
CA ARG A 28 -17.65 -4.45 9.49
C ARG A 28 -18.49 -4.70 8.25
N ILE A 29 -17.79 -4.88 7.13
CA ILE A 29 -18.40 -5.16 5.84
C ILE A 29 -18.04 -6.58 5.45
N SER A 30 -19.02 -7.37 5.06
CA SER A 30 -18.80 -8.74 4.60
C SER A 30 -19.72 -9.09 3.44
N LYS A 31 -19.18 -9.79 2.46
CA LYS A 31 -19.92 -10.44 1.38
C LYS A 31 -19.29 -11.80 1.12
N GLN A 32 -20.12 -12.83 1.05
CA GLN A 32 -19.63 -14.21 0.85
C GLN A 32 -18.78 -14.31 -0.43
N GLY A 33 -17.59 -14.90 -0.32
CA GLY A 33 -16.67 -15.09 -1.44
C GLY A 33 -15.96 -13.84 -1.95
N MET A 34 -16.11 -12.70 -1.24
CA MET A 34 -15.48 -11.43 -1.60
C MET A 34 -14.55 -10.92 -0.50
N GLU A 35 -13.62 -10.05 -0.88
CA GLU A 35 -12.75 -9.30 0.00
C GLU A 35 -12.74 -7.82 -0.36
N ILE A 36 -12.37 -6.95 0.58
CA ILE A 36 -12.41 -5.49 0.40
C ILE A 36 -11.08 -5.01 -0.14
N VAL A 37 -11.09 -4.35 -1.29
CA VAL A 37 -9.90 -3.77 -1.92
C VAL A 37 -9.42 -2.55 -1.15
N ASN A 38 -10.32 -1.61 -0.87
CA ASN A 38 -10.04 -0.35 -0.18
C ASN A 38 -10.24 -0.42 1.34
N LEU A 39 -9.87 -1.54 1.97
CA LEU A 39 -10.08 -1.77 3.40
C LEU A 39 -9.52 -0.64 4.29
N LYS A 40 -8.35 -0.12 3.95
CA LYS A 40 -7.72 0.97 4.73
C LYS A 40 -8.51 2.29 4.70
N GLU A 41 -9.20 2.56 3.59
CA GLU A 41 -10.11 3.71 3.50
C GLU A 41 -11.35 3.49 4.35
N VAL A 42 -11.93 2.29 4.25
CA VAL A 42 -13.12 1.90 5.03
C VAL A 42 -12.87 1.99 6.54
N GLU A 43 -11.70 1.57 7.00
CA GLU A 43 -11.29 1.65 8.41
C GLU A 43 -11.10 3.09 8.92
N GLN A 44 -11.03 4.06 8.02
CA GLN A 44 -10.81 5.48 8.32
C GLN A 44 -12.06 6.34 8.17
N TRP A 45 -13.23 5.74 7.90
CA TRP A 45 -14.45 6.50 7.72
C TRP A 45 -14.87 7.21 9.01
N VAL A 46 -15.22 8.48 8.83
CA VAL A 46 -15.78 9.33 9.87
C VAL A 46 -17.26 9.51 9.57
N ALA A 47 -18.11 9.55 10.58
CA ALA A 47 -19.53 9.80 10.33
C ALA A 47 -19.73 11.20 9.76
N SER A 48 -20.23 11.25 8.54
CA SER A 48 -20.68 12.49 7.91
C SER A 48 -21.90 12.20 7.05
N GLY A 49 -22.92 13.02 7.16
CA GLY A 49 -24.13 12.92 6.36
C GLY A 49 -23.93 13.30 4.88
N ASP A 50 -22.86 14.05 4.62
CA ASP A 50 -22.62 14.65 3.29
C ASP A 50 -21.59 13.88 2.45
N ILE A 51 -21.01 12.80 3.00
CA ILE A 51 -19.97 12.01 2.32
C ILE A 51 -20.56 10.70 1.82
N LEU A 52 -20.39 10.45 0.52
CA LEU A 52 -20.68 9.15 -0.08
C LEU A 52 -19.49 8.22 0.11
N TYR A 53 -19.66 7.18 0.92
CA TYR A 53 -18.66 6.16 1.18
C TYR A 53 -18.74 5.02 0.16
N LYS A 54 -17.61 4.65 -0.43
CA LYS A 54 -17.53 3.61 -1.44
C LYS A 54 -16.74 2.42 -0.93
N VAL A 55 -17.32 1.22 -1.02
CA VAL A 55 -16.65 -0.06 -0.76
C VAL A 55 -16.36 -0.74 -2.08
N VAL A 56 -15.09 -1.05 -2.32
CA VAL A 56 -14.66 -1.79 -3.50
C VAL A 56 -14.41 -3.24 -3.12
N LEU A 57 -15.09 -4.16 -3.78
CA LEU A 57 -15.02 -5.59 -3.52
C LEU A 57 -14.37 -6.33 -4.69
N CYS A 58 -13.59 -7.35 -4.39
CA CYS A 58 -13.07 -8.30 -5.38
C CYS A 58 -13.27 -9.74 -4.89
N PRO A 59 -13.17 -10.75 -5.75
CA PRO A 59 -13.19 -12.13 -5.34
C PRO A 59 -12.12 -12.44 -4.31
N LYS A 60 -12.44 -13.25 -3.31
CA LYS A 60 -11.51 -13.66 -2.26
C LYS A 60 -10.26 -14.33 -2.84
N GLY A 61 -9.09 -13.88 -2.39
CA GLY A 61 -7.78 -14.35 -2.87
C GLY A 61 -7.24 -13.55 -4.06
N TYR A 62 -8.02 -12.64 -4.66
CA TYR A 62 -7.59 -11.81 -5.78
C TYR A 62 -6.46 -10.85 -5.40
N ILE A 63 -6.56 -10.21 -4.23
CA ILE A 63 -5.53 -9.28 -3.74
C ILE A 63 -4.21 -10.02 -3.56
N GLU A 64 -4.22 -11.18 -2.91
CA GLU A 64 -3.00 -11.96 -2.69
C GLU A 64 -2.40 -12.48 -4.01
N GLN A 65 -3.23 -12.92 -4.95
CA GLN A 65 -2.76 -13.32 -6.29
C GLN A 65 -2.12 -12.14 -7.03
N SER A 66 -2.75 -10.97 -7.01
CA SER A 66 -2.23 -9.75 -7.64
C SER A 66 -0.93 -9.32 -6.96
N ARG A 67 -0.87 -9.30 -5.62
CA ARG A 67 0.34 -8.99 -4.86
C ARG A 67 1.50 -9.90 -5.25
N ARG A 68 1.28 -11.22 -5.31
CA ARG A 68 2.31 -12.18 -5.74
C ARG A 68 2.78 -11.93 -7.17
N LYS A 69 1.85 -11.61 -8.08
CA LYS A 69 2.21 -11.28 -9.46
C LYS A 69 3.15 -10.07 -9.52
N PHE A 70 2.78 -8.96 -8.88
CA PHE A 70 3.61 -7.74 -8.85
C PHE A 70 4.95 -7.99 -8.16
N TYR A 71 4.95 -8.68 -7.03
CA TYR A 71 6.17 -9.03 -6.32
C TYR A 71 7.12 -9.86 -7.19
N ASN A 72 6.62 -10.87 -7.89
CA ASN A 72 7.44 -11.74 -8.74
C ASN A 72 8.03 -10.99 -9.94
N ILE A 73 7.27 -10.08 -10.55
CA ILE A 73 7.78 -9.21 -11.63
C ILE A 73 8.94 -8.36 -11.10
N GLY A 74 8.74 -7.66 -10.00
CA GLY A 74 9.74 -6.79 -9.39
C GLY A 74 10.97 -7.56 -8.88
N LYS A 75 10.77 -8.71 -8.25
CA LYS A 75 11.85 -9.59 -7.81
C LYS A 75 12.74 -10.01 -8.98
N SER A 76 12.12 -10.45 -10.08
CA SER A 76 12.86 -10.86 -11.28
C SER A 76 13.63 -9.70 -11.91
N TYR A 77 13.09 -8.46 -11.85
CA TYR A 77 13.78 -7.26 -12.31
C TYR A 77 14.99 -6.95 -11.43
N TYR A 78 14.82 -6.83 -10.11
CA TYR A 78 15.90 -6.49 -9.18
C TYR A 78 16.97 -7.57 -9.11
N GLN A 79 16.60 -8.83 -9.24
CA GLN A 79 17.56 -9.93 -9.28
C GLN A 79 18.48 -9.82 -10.52
N ARG A 80 17.93 -9.56 -11.71
CA ARG A 80 18.72 -9.34 -12.93
C ARG A 80 19.65 -8.13 -12.81
N GLU A 81 19.15 -7.02 -12.24
CA GLU A 81 19.97 -5.83 -12.00
C GLU A 81 21.11 -6.10 -11.02
N TYR A 82 20.83 -6.82 -9.95
CA TYR A 82 21.85 -7.23 -9.00
C TYR A 82 22.92 -8.12 -9.64
N GLU A 83 22.51 -9.14 -10.39
CA GLU A 83 23.44 -10.06 -11.10
C GLU A 83 24.30 -9.31 -12.12
N ARG A 84 23.71 -8.36 -12.87
CA ARG A 84 24.44 -7.51 -13.82
C ARG A 84 25.50 -6.66 -13.11
N LYS A 85 25.14 -5.94 -12.06
CA LYS A 85 26.06 -5.10 -11.27
C LYS A 85 27.16 -5.94 -10.60
N LEU A 86 26.81 -7.11 -10.10
CA LEU A 86 27.77 -8.04 -9.53
C LEU A 86 28.81 -8.49 -10.57
N GLN A 87 28.37 -8.78 -11.78
CA GLN A 87 29.28 -9.16 -12.86
C GLN A 87 30.18 -7.98 -13.28
N GLU A 88 29.65 -6.77 -13.35
CA GLU A 88 30.44 -5.55 -13.63
C GLU A 88 31.52 -5.33 -12.56
N LEU A 89 31.21 -5.47 -11.28
CA LEU A 89 32.20 -5.38 -10.19
C LEU A 89 33.30 -6.44 -10.32
N ARG A 90 32.96 -7.68 -10.65
CA ARG A 90 33.95 -8.76 -10.85
C ARG A 90 34.90 -8.46 -12.01
N VAL A 91 34.35 -8.02 -13.15
CA VAL A 91 35.16 -7.64 -14.31
C VAL A 91 36.08 -6.46 -13.99
N THR A 92 35.57 -5.43 -13.31
CA THR A 92 36.37 -4.27 -12.91
C THR A 92 37.52 -4.68 -11.99
N ARG A 93 37.27 -5.57 -11.02
CA ARG A 93 38.34 -6.11 -10.16
C ARG A 93 39.42 -6.84 -10.95
N GLU A 94 39.03 -7.70 -11.88
CA GLU A 94 39.98 -8.47 -12.70
C GLU A 94 40.84 -7.55 -13.59
N LEU A 95 40.24 -6.50 -14.17
CA LEU A 95 40.93 -5.59 -15.10
C LEU A 95 41.78 -4.53 -14.39
N GLN A 96 41.35 -4.04 -13.24
CA GLN A 96 41.97 -2.89 -12.58
C GLN A 96 42.84 -3.28 -11.37
N GLN A 97 42.99 -4.57 -11.05
CA GLN A 97 43.67 -5.06 -9.84
C GLN A 97 43.20 -4.29 -8.57
N ALA A 98 41.90 -3.99 -8.52
CA ALA A 98 41.32 -3.25 -7.41
C ALA A 98 41.63 -3.94 -6.08
N ASP A 99 41.89 -3.12 -5.06
CA ASP A 99 42.15 -3.60 -3.69
C ASP A 99 40.97 -4.47 -3.20
N ILE A 100 41.31 -5.58 -2.54
CA ILE A 100 40.35 -6.56 -2.03
C ILE A 100 39.33 -5.88 -1.11
N ALA A 101 39.81 -4.98 -0.22
CA ALA A 101 38.97 -4.28 0.74
C ALA A 101 37.91 -3.39 0.05
N THR A 102 38.29 -2.68 -1.00
CA THR A 102 37.36 -1.88 -1.82
C THR A 102 36.31 -2.74 -2.49
N PHE A 103 36.71 -3.88 -3.07
CA PHE A 103 35.78 -4.82 -3.69
C PHE A 103 34.78 -5.41 -2.68
N GLU A 104 35.24 -5.81 -1.50
CA GLU A 104 34.37 -6.33 -0.43
C GLU A 104 33.37 -5.25 0.05
N GLN A 105 33.81 -4.00 0.15
CA GLN A 105 32.94 -2.89 0.51
C GLN A 105 31.85 -2.66 -0.54
N GLU A 106 32.20 -2.62 -1.83
CA GLU A 106 31.25 -2.42 -2.93
C GLU A 106 30.24 -3.59 -3.01
N MET A 107 30.71 -4.81 -2.81
CA MET A 107 29.86 -6.00 -2.72
C MET A 107 28.85 -5.91 -1.56
N SER A 108 29.31 -5.47 -0.40
CA SER A 108 28.46 -5.28 0.77
C SER A 108 27.41 -4.20 0.52
N GLN A 109 27.79 -3.08 -0.10
CA GLN A 109 26.86 -2.00 -0.46
C GLN A 109 25.80 -2.49 -1.47
N LEU A 110 26.22 -3.21 -2.51
CA LEU A 110 25.32 -3.77 -3.51
C LEU A 110 24.28 -4.72 -2.88
N SER A 111 24.72 -5.57 -1.95
CA SER A 111 23.84 -6.47 -1.22
C SER A 111 22.83 -5.70 -0.36
N GLN A 112 23.27 -4.67 0.37
CA GLN A 112 22.39 -3.84 1.18
C GLN A 112 21.37 -3.06 0.34
N GLU A 113 21.77 -2.56 -0.83
CA GLU A 113 20.86 -1.91 -1.78
C GLU A 113 19.79 -2.89 -2.29
N TYR A 114 20.19 -4.10 -2.64
CA TYR A 114 19.27 -5.14 -3.06
C TYR A 114 18.24 -5.46 -1.97
N ASP A 115 18.69 -5.66 -0.74
CA ASP A 115 17.79 -5.94 0.40
C ASP A 115 16.80 -4.79 0.67
N LYS A 116 17.26 -3.54 0.57
CA LYS A 116 16.38 -2.36 0.70
C LYS A 116 15.32 -2.34 -0.40
N ARG A 117 15.72 -2.59 -1.66
CA ARG A 117 14.80 -2.64 -2.80
C ARG A 117 13.78 -3.77 -2.66
N MET A 118 14.18 -4.93 -2.17
CA MET A 118 13.27 -6.05 -1.93
C MET A 118 12.22 -5.75 -0.85
N LYS A 119 12.60 -5.06 0.23
CA LYS A 119 11.66 -4.61 1.26
C LYS A 119 10.66 -3.58 0.71
N LEU A 120 11.15 -2.64 -0.09
CA LEU A 120 10.33 -1.63 -0.74
C LEU A 120 9.37 -2.26 -1.75
N LEU A 121 9.83 -3.25 -2.51
CA LEU A 121 9.02 -4.00 -3.45
C LEU A 121 7.84 -4.70 -2.77
N ASP A 122 8.04 -5.31 -1.59
CA ASP A 122 6.97 -5.97 -0.87
C ASP A 122 5.86 -4.98 -0.48
N TYR A 123 6.26 -3.81 0.00
CA TYR A 123 5.33 -2.72 0.31
C TYR A 123 4.52 -2.26 -0.91
N TYR A 124 5.19 -2.02 -2.07
CA TYR A 124 4.51 -1.56 -3.27
C TYR A 124 3.67 -2.65 -3.94
N ALA A 125 4.07 -3.91 -3.83
CA ALA A 125 3.26 -5.02 -4.34
C ALA A 125 1.88 -5.08 -3.66
N ASP A 126 1.81 -4.84 -2.34
CA ASP A 126 0.52 -4.72 -1.63
C ASP A 126 -0.28 -3.51 -2.12
N LYS A 127 0.38 -2.37 -2.35
CA LYS A 127 -0.28 -1.15 -2.87
C LYS A 127 -0.87 -1.37 -4.25
N PHE A 128 -0.07 -1.87 -5.19
CA PHE A 128 -0.52 -2.15 -6.57
C PHE A 128 -1.62 -3.20 -6.63
N ALA A 129 -1.61 -4.19 -5.73
CA ALA A 129 -2.65 -5.20 -5.66
C ALA A 129 -4.02 -4.66 -5.24
N ARG A 130 -4.03 -3.52 -4.52
CA ARG A 130 -5.24 -2.86 -4.00
C ARG A 130 -5.72 -1.68 -4.84
N ILE A 131 -5.10 -1.41 -5.97
CA ILE A 131 -5.57 -0.37 -6.89
C ILE A 131 -6.91 -0.79 -7.49
N ASN A 132 -7.89 0.11 -7.41
CA ASN A 132 -9.18 -0.09 -8.07
C ASN A 132 -9.02 0.08 -9.59
N LYS A 133 -9.03 -1.03 -10.32
CA LYS A 133 -8.81 -1.04 -11.77
C LYS A 133 -9.91 -0.34 -12.57
N ASP A 134 -11.11 -0.23 -12.02
CA ASP A 134 -12.25 0.39 -12.69
C ASP A 134 -12.21 1.94 -12.60
N GLU A 135 -11.42 2.47 -11.67
CA GLU A 135 -11.31 3.92 -11.40
C GLU A 135 -9.86 4.41 -11.33
N LEU A 136 -9.01 3.90 -12.20
CA LEU A 136 -7.61 4.31 -12.25
C LEU A 136 -7.47 5.79 -12.61
N SER A 137 -6.75 6.54 -11.79
CA SER A 137 -6.21 7.84 -12.17
C SER A 137 -5.24 7.71 -13.35
N ALA A 138 -4.93 8.81 -14.02
CA ALA A 138 -3.96 8.80 -15.13
C ALA A 138 -2.58 8.31 -14.67
N MET A 139 -2.16 8.69 -13.45
CA MET A 139 -0.88 8.27 -12.87
C MET A 139 -0.85 6.79 -12.50
N GLU A 140 -1.94 6.27 -11.91
CA GLU A 140 -2.04 4.84 -11.60
C GLU A 140 -2.02 3.99 -12.88
N ARG A 141 -2.71 4.41 -13.94
CA ARG A 141 -2.63 3.74 -15.26
C ARG A 141 -1.20 3.72 -15.79
N GLN A 142 -0.47 4.84 -15.68
CA GLN A 142 0.90 4.94 -16.14
C GLN A 142 1.83 4.04 -15.29
N ALA A 143 1.71 4.06 -13.97
CA ALA A 143 2.48 3.21 -13.08
C ALA A 143 2.22 1.73 -13.35
N MET A 144 0.96 1.32 -13.53
CA MET A 144 0.59 -0.05 -13.88
C MET A 144 1.19 -0.50 -15.22
N ALA A 145 1.18 0.37 -16.24
CA ALA A 145 1.78 0.08 -17.53
C ALA A 145 3.31 -0.11 -17.44
N LEU A 146 3.99 0.61 -16.56
CA LEU A 146 5.42 0.42 -16.29
C LEU A 146 5.69 -0.91 -15.57
N VAL A 147 4.87 -1.28 -14.59
CA VAL A 147 4.95 -2.60 -13.94
C VAL A 147 4.81 -3.73 -14.97
N GLU A 148 3.86 -3.63 -15.89
CA GLU A 148 3.65 -4.65 -16.93
C GLU A 148 4.84 -4.77 -17.89
N LYS A 149 5.56 -3.66 -18.13
CA LYS A 149 6.81 -3.63 -18.91
C LYS A 149 8.03 -4.10 -18.10
N GLY A 150 7.87 -4.31 -16.78
CA GLY A 150 8.96 -4.68 -15.87
C GLY A 150 9.81 -3.50 -15.38
N ASP A 151 9.41 -2.26 -15.67
CA ASP A 151 10.05 -1.04 -15.14
C ASP A 151 9.47 -0.72 -13.75
N ILE A 152 9.98 -1.39 -12.76
CA ILE A 152 9.50 -1.28 -11.38
C ILE A 152 9.91 0.04 -10.73
N ASP A 153 11.15 0.49 -10.97
CA ASP A 153 11.64 1.76 -10.40
C ASP A 153 10.86 2.95 -10.97
N GLY A 154 10.59 2.95 -12.28
CA GLY A 154 9.73 3.96 -12.92
C GLY A 154 8.30 3.95 -12.39
N ALA A 155 7.72 2.78 -12.18
CA ALA A 155 6.38 2.65 -11.62
C ALA A 155 6.30 3.20 -10.18
N ILE A 156 7.27 2.86 -9.34
CA ILE A 156 7.37 3.36 -7.96
C ILE A 156 7.52 4.88 -7.97
N HIS A 157 8.41 5.41 -8.81
CA HIS A 157 8.65 6.86 -8.90
C HIS A 157 7.40 7.64 -9.28
N ILE A 158 6.63 7.18 -10.27
CA ILE A 158 5.35 7.80 -10.64
C ILE A 158 4.35 7.73 -9.50
N TYR A 159 4.27 6.59 -8.82
CA TYR A 159 3.36 6.41 -7.69
C TYR A 159 3.70 7.34 -6.52
N GLU A 160 4.98 7.51 -6.20
CA GLU A 160 5.47 8.44 -5.18
C GLU A 160 5.23 9.91 -5.58
N ALA A 161 5.53 10.27 -6.82
CA ALA A 161 5.34 11.62 -7.34
C ALA A 161 3.86 12.06 -7.35
N SER A 162 2.93 11.11 -7.36
CA SER A 162 1.50 11.41 -7.31
C SER A 162 1.03 12.03 -5.98
N GLY A 163 1.89 12.09 -4.96
CA GLY A 163 1.56 12.59 -3.63
C GLY A 163 0.58 11.69 -2.85
N ILE A 164 0.12 10.59 -3.45
CA ILE A 164 -0.82 9.67 -2.82
C ILE A 164 -0.20 9.05 -1.57
N VAL A 165 1.09 8.76 -1.61
CA VAL A 165 1.83 8.20 -0.45
C VAL A 165 1.88 9.21 0.69
N GLU A 166 2.16 10.47 0.38
CA GLU A 166 2.25 11.54 1.38
C GLU A 166 0.88 11.86 1.99
N GLN A 167 -0.16 11.98 1.16
CA GLN A 167 -1.53 12.18 1.65
C GLN A 167 -2.00 11.00 2.49
N PHE A 168 -1.67 9.77 2.09
CA PHE A 168 -2.01 8.57 2.84
C PHE A 168 -1.25 8.49 4.17
N SER A 169 0.06 8.79 4.17
CA SER A 169 0.89 8.82 5.38
C SER A 169 0.38 9.87 6.37
N ASN A 170 0.03 11.08 5.88
CA ASN A 170 -0.53 12.15 6.70
C ASN A 170 -1.89 11.77 7.30
N LYS A 171 -2.78 11.14 6.51
CA LYS A 171 -4.07 10.63 7.01
C LYS A 171 -3.89 9.50 8.03
N MET A 172 -2.92 8.62 7.84
CA MET A 172 -2.60 7.56 8.82
C MET A 172 -2.09 8.13 10.13
N ALA A 173 -1.16 9.10 10.08
CA ALA A 173 -0.64 9.76 11.28
C ALA A 173 -1.76 10.51 12.03
N GLN A 174 -2.66 11.17 11.31
CA GLN A 174 -3.82 11.84 11.88
C GLN A 174 -4.79 10.87 12.55
N ARG A 175 -5.05 9.70 11.91
CA ARG A 175 -5.86 8.63 12.52
C ARG A 175 -5.24 8.10 13.81
N ASP A 176 -3.93 7.80 13.78
CA ASP A 176 -3.24 7.23 14.94
C ASP A 176 -3.25 8.21 16.12
N SER A 177 -3.10 9.50 15.85
CA SER A 177 -3.24 10.57 16.83
C SER A 177 -4.67 10.62 17.44
N LEU A 178 -5.70 10.55 16.60
CA LEU A 178 -7.10 10.51 17.03
C LEU A 178 -7.42 9.26 17.85
N GLN A 179 -6.92 8.10 17.45
CA GLN A 179 -7.10 6.85 18.21
C GLN A 179 -6.44 6.92 19.59
N GLN A 180 -5.24 7.50 19.69
CA GLN A 180 -4.59 7.71 20.98
C GLN A 180 -5.39 8.66 21.87
N SER A 181 -5.89 9.76 21.33
CA SER A 181 -6.74 10.71 22.05
C SER A 181 -8.02 10.07 22.56
N LEU A 182 -8.68 9.25 21.73
CA LEU A 182 -9.87 8.49 22.12
C LEU A 182 -9.60 7.47 23.23
N GLN A 183 -8.47 6.75 23.15
CA GLN A 183 -8.09 5.82 24.21
C GLN A 183 -7.81 6.53 25.53
N THR A 184 -7.17 7.69 25.47
CA THR A 184 -6.89 8.51 26.65
C THR A 184 -8.19 9.00 27.29
N THR A 185 -9.11 9.54 26.48
CA THR A 185 -10.42 9.99 26.94
C THR A 185 -11.24 8.84 27.54
N ARG A 186 -11.26 7.68 26.92
CA ARG A 186 -11.95 6.49 27.48
C ARG A 186 -11.38 6.03 28.83
N ARG A 187 -10.05 6.15 29.02
CA ARG A 187 -9.43 5.84 30.33
C ARG A 187 -9.84 6.83 31.39
N LEU A 188 -9.88 8.12 31.09
CA LEU A 188 -10.30 9.17 32.02
C LEU A 188 -11.76 9.02 32.44
N ILE A 189 -12.66 8.70 31.50
CA ILE A 189 -14.09 8.46 31.83
C ILE A 189 -14.30 7.24 32.73
N LYS A 190 -13.45 6.21 32.62
CA LYS A 190 -13.54 5.00 33.47
C LYS A 190 -12.98 5.20 34.87
N GLN A 191 -12.28 6.29 35.12
CA GLN A 191 -11.70 6.62 36.43
C GLN A 191 -12.58 7.60 37.27
N GLN A 192 -13.64 8.12 36.69
CA GLN A 192 -14.72 8.86 37.37
C GLN A 192 -15.89 7.93 37.73
#